data_9b3f762a5edcb3118f74c5b8ea86dc18
#
_entry.id   9b3f762a5edcb3118f74c5b8ea86dc18
#
_cell.length_a   1.000
_cell.length_b   1.000
_cell.length_c   1.000
_cell.angle_alpha   90.00
_cell.angle_beta   90.00
_cell.angle_gamma   90.00
#
_symmetry.space_group_name_H-M   'P 1'
#
loop_
_entity.id
_entity.type
_entity.pdbx_description
1 polymer ?
#
loop_
_entity_poly.entity_id
_entity_poly.type
_entity_poly.pdbx_seq_one_letter_code
_entity_poly.pdbx_strand_id
1 'polypeptide(L)'
;MKTIVELKNLKVDYTPKQGNKQEIIHGIDINIKKGHITGVVGESGSGKSILMRSIMSILPNNVDDTYESFLFDGKEVNKGEKLPISMIFQNPMTSLNPVRTIGYHLIEVIERFQKKSKKEAEELAIAQLEKVGILNA
;
A
#
# COMPACT_ATOMS: atom_id res chain seq x y z
N MET A 1 -9.24 -18.16 14.10
CA MET A 1 -9.30 -16.82 13.45
C MET A 1 -8.50 -16.89 12.17
N LYS A 2 -9.04 -16.40 11.03
CA LYS A 2 -8.35 -16.47 9.74
C LYS A 2 -7.31 -15.35 9.65
N THR A 3 -6.06 -15.69 9.31
CA THR A 3 -5.01 -14.73 8.98
C THR A 3 -5.22 -14.25 7.54
N ILE A 4 -5.11 -12.95 7.29
CA ILE A 4 -5.20 -12.38 5.95
C ILE A 4 -3.82 -12.08 5.34
N VAL A 5 -2.86 -11.67 6.16
CA VAL A 5 -1.46 -11.49 5.77
C VAL A 5 -0.60 -12.33 6.71
N GLU A 6 0.20 -13.21 6.15
CA GLU A 6 1.25 -13.94 6.85
C GLU A 6 2.57 -13.76 6.12
N LEU A 7 3.53 -13.13 6.77
CA LEU A 7 4.84 -12.84 6.22
C LEU A 7 5.90 -13.32 7.20
N LYS A 8 6.82 -14.17 6.75
CA LYS A 8 7.87 -14.76 7.58
C LYS A 8 9.25 -14.30 7.17
N ASN A 9 10.04 -13.97 8.18
CA ASN A 9 11.44 -13.58 8.06
C ASN A 9 11.65 -12.48 7.02
N LEU A 10 10.81 -11.42 7.07
CA LEU A 10 10.97 -10.27 6.19
C LEU A 10 12.24 -9.51 6.54
N LYS A 11 13.11 -9.36 5.55
CA LYS A 11 14.28 -8.48 5.58
C LYS A 11 14.14 -7.43 4.51
N VAL A 12 14.54 -6.21 4.80
CA VAL A 12 14.54 -5.13 3.83
C VAL A 12 15.88 -4.41 3.87
N ASP A 13 16.46 -4.23 2.70
CA ASP A 13 17.77 -3.64 2.50
C ASP A 13 17.69 -2.39 1.64
N TYR A 14 18.45 -1.39 2.02
CA TYR A 14 18.69 -0.19 1.23
C TYR A 14 20.08 -0.23 0.61
N THR A 15 20.15 -0.03 -0.70
CA THR A 15 21.42 0.04 -1.44
C THR A 15 21.64 1.46 -1.93
N PRO A 16 22.47 2.27 -1.27
CA PRO A 16 22.78 3.64 -1.73
C PRO A 16 23.56 3.60 -3.06
N LYS A 17 23.50 4.70 -3.83
CA LYS A 17 24.30 4.84 -5.08
C LYS A 17 25.81 4.73 -4.84
N GLN A 18 26.26 5.15 -3.66
CA GLN A 18 27.64 5.02 -3.19
C GLN A 18 27.60 4.54 -1.73
N GLY A 19 28.38 3.53 -1.40
CA GLY A 19 28.46 2.94 -0.06
C GLY A 19 27.96 1.52 0.03
N ASN A 20 27.95 1.00 1.26
CA ASN A 20 27.55 -0.38 1.53
C ASN A 20 26.03 -0.52 1.69
N LYS A 21 25.53 -1.68 1.36
CA LYS A 21 24.15 -2.11 1.63
C LYS A 21 23.84 -1.97 3.13
N GLN A 22 22.68 -1.41 3.43
CA GLN A 22 22.21 -1.19 4.80
C GLN A 22 20.90 -1.96 5.02
N GLU A 23 20.90 -2.82 6.01
CA GLU A 23 19.68 -3.54 6.40
C GLU A 23 18.77 -2.62 7.23
N ILE A 24 17.54 -2.42 6.78
CA ILE A 24 16.51 -1.59 7.44
C ILE A 24 15.61 -2.46 8.34
N ILE A 25 15.24 -3.65 7.86
CA ILE A 25 14.41 -4.62 8.58
C ILE A 25 15.19 -5.93 8.66
N HIS A 26 15.37 -6.43 9.89
CA HIS A 26 16.32 -7.50 10.23
C HIS A 26 15.65 -8.87 10.45
N GLY A 27 14.69 -9.25 9.63
CA GLY A 27 14.00 -10.52 9.75
C GLY A 27 12.87 -10.49 10.79
N ILE A 28 11.70 -10.03 10.36
CA ILE A 28 10.49 -9.97 11.20
C ILE A 28 9.39 -10.86 10.65
N ASP A 29 8.57 -11.37 11.55
CA ASP A 29 7.35 -12.11 11.24
C ASP A 29 6.13 -11.23 11.46
N ILE A 30 5.17 -11.29 10.54
CA ILE A 30 3.95 -10.50 10.60
C ILE A 30 2.74 -11.39 10.32
N ASN A 31 1.75 -11.28 11.20
CA ASN A 31 0.47 -11.95 11.10
C ASN A 31 -0.66 -10.94 11.29
N ILE A 32 -1.38 -10.61 10.22
CA ILE A 32 -2.55 -9.73 10.27
C ILE A 32 -3.81 -10.58 10.18
N LYS A 33 -4.68 -10.46 11.18
CA LYS A 33 -5.93 -11.22 11.25
C LYS A 33 -7.04 -10.48 10.53
N LYS A 34 -7.86 -11.23 9.78
CA LYS A 34 -9.03 -10.69 9.10
C LYS A 34 -10.03 -10.11 10.11
N GLY A 35 -10.55 -8.92 9.81
CA GLY A 35 -11.55 -8.23 10.65
C GLY A 35 -11.00 -7.61 11.94
N HIS A 36 -9.67 -7.46 12.06
CA HIS A 36 -9.02 -6.83 13.20
C HIS A 36 -8.19 -5.64 12.77
N ILE A 37 -7.99 -4.71 13.69
CA ILE A 37 -7.03 -3.62 13.55
C ILE A 37 -5.72 -4.08 14.21
N THR A 38 -4.63 -4.04 13.45
CA THR A 38 -3.28 -4.33 13.93
C THR A 38 -2.49 -3.04 14.02
N GLY A 39 -2.01 -2.69 15.22
CA GLY A 39 -1.14 -1.54 15.44
C GLY A 39 0.34 -1.92 15.25
N VAL A 40 1.06 -1.11 14.47
CA VAL A 40 2.51 -1.19 14.33
C VAL A 40 3.14 0.04 14.97
N VAL A 41 3.86 -0.16 16.06
CA VAL A 41 4.48 0.91 16.84
C VAL A 41 6.01 0.80 16.79
N GLY A 42 6.68 1.93 16.89
CA GLY A 42 8.14 2.01 16.91
C GLY A 42 8.61 3.45 16.74
N GLU A 43 9.86 3.71 17.02
CA GLU A 43 10.49 5.03 16.88
C GLU A 43 10.47 5.53 15.43
N SER A 44 10.68 6.84 15.24
CA SER A 44 10.86 7.41 13.91
C SER A 44 12.10 6.78 13.25
N GLY A 45 11.97 6.37 11.98
CA GLY A 45 13.04 5.71 11.24
C GLY A 45 13.18 4.20 11.50
N SER A 46 12.34 3.57 12.34
CA SER A 46 12.39 2.13 12.65
C SER A 46 11.88 1.22 11.51
N GLY A 47 11.62 1.74 10.32
CA GLY A 47 11.21 0.92 9.17
C GLY A 47 9.71 0.69 8.99
N LYS A 48 8.81 1.24 9.86
CA LYS A 48 7.36 1.02 9.77
C LYS A 48 6.75 1.30 8.38
N SER A 49 7.09 2.44 7.79
CA SER A 49 6.60 2.82 6.45
C SER A 49 7.17 1.92 5.35
N ILE A 50 8.42 1.51 5.48
CA ILE A 50 9.08 0.57 4.55
C ILE A 50 8.42 -0.80 4.63
N LEU A 51 8.09 -1.27 5.83
CA LEU A 51 7.33 -2.49 6.06
C LEU A 51 6.00 -2.49 5.29
N MET A 52 5.21 -1.44 5.43
CA MET A 52 3.93 -1.34 4.73
C MET A 52 4.10 -1.30 3.20
N ARG A 53 5.14 -0.59 2.72
CA ARG A 53 5.47 -0.54 1.29
C ARG A 53 5.95 -1.88 0.74
N SER A 54 6.68 -2.67 1.53
CA SER A 54 7.09 -4.03 1.16
C SER A 54 5.86 -4.94 0.99
N ILE A 55 4.93 -4.95 1.97
CA ILE A 55 3.69 -5.73 1.88
C ILE A 55 2.88 -5.36 0.62
N MET A 56 2.91 -4.10 0.20
CA MET A 56 2.19 -3.62 -0.99
C MET A 56 2.97 -3.73 -2.30
N SER A 57 4.22 -4.21 -2.27
CA SER A 57 5.11 -4.26 -3.44
C SER A 57 5.32 -2.89 -4.11
N ILE A 58 5.49 -1.82 -3.30
CA ILE A 58 5.72 -0.43 -3.76
C ILE A 58 7.00 0.18 -3.16
N LEU A 59 8.02 -0.65 -2.97
CA LEU A 59 9.32 -0.19 -2.50
C LEU A 59 10.00 0.75 -3.51
N PRO A 60 10.80 1.73 -3.04
CA PRO A 60 11.66 2.53 -3.92
C PRO A 60 12.69 1.67 -4.69
N ASN A 61 13.19 2.16 -5.83
CA ASN A 61 14.11 1.42 -6.71
C ASN A 61 15.44 0.98 -6.06
N ASN A 62 15.82 1.58 -4.95
CA ASN A 62 17.05 1.29 -4.22
C ASN A 62 16.81 0.55 -2.90
N VAL A 63 15.61 0.03 -2.72
CA VAL A 63 15.19 -0.77 -1.55
C VAL A 63 14.65 -2.10 -2.03
N ASP A 64 15.23 -3.18 -1.54
CA ASP A 64 14.83 -4.54 -1.87
C ASP A 64 14.36 -5.29 -0.63
N ASP A 65 13.39 -6.17 -0.81
CA ASP A 65 12.93 -7.09 0.22
C ASP A 65 13.20 -8.55 -0.09
N THR A 66 13.37 -9.33 0.96
CA THR A 66 13.45 -10.79 0.93
C THR A 66 12.65 -11.36 2.09
N TYR A 67 12.03 -12.52 1.90
CA TYR A 67 11.23 -13.21 2.90
C TYR A 67 11.27 -14.71 2.67
N GLU A 68 11.01 -15.51 3.70
CA GLU A 68 10.90 -16.96 3.59
C GLU A 68 9.55 -17.36 2.99
N SER A 69 8.47 -16.73 3.43
CA SER A 69 7.14 -16.95 2.88
C SER A 69 6.28 -15.70 3.01
N PHE A 70 5.44 -15.45 2.00
CA PHE A 70 4.43 -14.41 2.03
C PHE A 70 3.10 -14.97 1.53
N LEU A 71 2.09 -14.99 2.42
CA LEU A 71 0.76 -15.45 2.09
C LEU A 71 -0.25 -14.31 2.25
N PHE A 72 -1.15 -14.19 1.27
CA PHE A 72 -2.32 -13.31 1.33
C PHE A 72 -3.59 -14.14 1.20
N ASP A 73 -4.46 -14.08 2.21
CA ASP A 73 -5.68 -14.88 2.32
C ASP A 73 -5.43 -16.40 2.11
N GLY A 74 -4.27 -16.88 2.58
CA GLY A 74 -3.83 -18.27 2.48
C GLY A 74 -3.22 -18.68 1.12
N LYS A 75 -3.03 -17.74 0.19
CA LYS A 75 -2.36 -17.97 -1.11
C LYS A 75 -0.98 -17.36 -1.09
N GLU A 76 -0.02 -18.05 -1.68
CA GLU A 76 1.33 -17.54 -1.85
C GLU A 76 1.34 -16.33 -2.77
N VAL A 77 2.08 -15.30 -2.36
CA VAL A 77 2.24 -14.03 -3.08
C VAL A 77 3.56 -14.06 -3.84
N ASN A 78 3.49 -13.86 -5.16
CA ASN A 78 4.68 -13.75 -5.99
C ASN A 78 5.32 -12.37 -5.84
N LYS A 79 6.65 -12.30 -5.99
CA LYS A 79 7.37 -11.03 -5.93
C LYS A 79 6.84 -10.04 -6.97
N GLY A 80 6.44 -8.84 -6.50
CA GLY A 80 5.86 -7.80 -7.34
C GLY A 80 4.36 -7.95 -7.63
N GLU A 81 3.71 -8.97 -7.09
CA GLU A 81 2.27 -9.15 -7.21
C GLU A 81 1.52 -8.04 -6.48
N LYS A 82 0.51 -7.46 -7.16
CA LYS A 82 -0.33 -6.42 -6.57
C LYS A 82 -1.49 -7.04 -5.80
N LEU A 83 -1.50 -6.83 -4.51
CA LEU A 83 -2.57 -7.28 -3.63
C LEU A 83 -3.74 -6.28 -3.61
N PRO A 84 -4.97 -6.74 -3.31
CA PRO A 84 -6.13 -5.86 -3.13
C PRO A 84 -6.08 -5.13 -1.78
N ILE A 85 -5.02 -4.36 -1.57
CA ILE A 85 -4.73 -3.57 -0.37
C ILE A 85 -4.61 -2.11 -0.78
N SER A 86 -5.14 -1.21 0.02
CA SER A 86 -5.00 0.24 -0.16
C SER A 86 -4.18 0.85 0.98
N MET A 87 -3.50 1.95 0.70
CA MET A 87 -2.68 2.66 1.68
C MET A 87 -3.07 4.13 1.75
N ILE A 88 -3.18 4.64 2.96
CA ILE A 88 -3.25 6.08 3.23
C ILE A 88 -1.86 6.54 3.64
N PHE A 89 -1.26 7.42 2.84
CA PHE A 89 0.09 7.95 3.12
C PHE A 89 0.06 9.03 4.21
N GLN A 90 1.18 9.22 4.89
CA GLN A 90 1.32 10.20 5.97
C GLN A 90 1.05 11.64 5.53
N ASN A 91 1.39 11.99 4.27
CA ASN A 91 1.14 13.30 3.67
C ASN A 91 0.29 13.13 2.40
N PRO A 92 -1.04 12.94 2.51
CA PRO A 92 -1.90 12.66 1.36
C PRO A 92 -1.95 13.81 0.35
N MET A 93 -1.72 15.05 0.77
CA MET A 93 -1.72 16.23 -0.10
C MET A 93 -0.66 16.17 -1.21
N THR A 94 0.49 15.56 -0.95
CA THR A 94 1.56 15.37 -1.95
C THR A 94 1.30 14.23 -2.93
N SER A 95 0.28 13.41 -2.66
CA SER A 95 -0.08 12.27 -3.51
C SER A 95 -0.99 12.66 -4.68
N LEU A 96 -1.59 13.85 -4.63
CA LEU A 96 -2.44 14.38 -5.67
C LEU A 96 -1.64 15.33 -6.57
N ASN A 97 -1.88 15.26 -7.88
CA ASN A 97 -1.30 16.21 -8.82
C ASN A 97 -2.01 17.58 -8.68
N PRO A 98 -1.32 18.64 -8.24
CA PRO A 98 -1.94 19.94 -7.95
C PRO A 98 -2.53 20.65 -9.19
N VAL A 99 -2.15 20.23 -10.40
CA VAL A 99 -2.68 20.79 -11.65
C VAL A 99 -3.89 20.03 -12.20
N ARG A 100 -4.41 19.05 -11.45
CA ARG A 100 -5.59 18.26 -11.80
C ARG A 100 -6.67 18.40 -10.73
N THR A 101 -7.93 18.29 -11.14
CA THR A 101 -9.05 18.28 -10.21
C THR A 101 -9.12 16.96 -9.43
N ILE A 102 -9.76 16.98 -8.28
CA ILE A 102 -10.03 15.76 -7.48
C ILE A 102 -10.86 14.76 -8.29
N GLY A 103 -11.89 15.25 -9.01
CA GLY A 103 -12.71 14.42 -9.89
C GLY A 103 -11.89 13.69 -10.95
N TYR A 104 -10.89 14.36 -11.56
CA TYR A 104 -10.00 13.72 -12.51
C TYR A 104 -9.27 12.51 -11.89
N HIS A 105 -8.69 12.68 -10.70
CA HIS A 105 -7.97 11.59 -10.02
C HIS A 105 -8.87 10.41 -9.70
N LEU A 106 -10.09 10.66 -9.20
CA LEU A 106 -11.04 9.61 -8.85
C LEU A 106 -11.51 8.85 -10.09
N ILE A 107 -11.89 9.58 -11.14
CA ILE A 107 -12.37 9.00 -12.40
C ILE A 107 -11.28 8.14 -13.03
N GLU A 108 -10.05 8.63 -13.16
CA GLU A 108 -8.91 7.89 -13.71
C GLU A 108 -8.70 6.54 -13.00
N VAL A 109 -8.74 6.53 -11.66
CA VAL A 109 -8.59 5.32 -10.86
C VAL A 109 -9.74 4.34 -11.10
N ILE A 110 -10.99 4.83 -11.14
CA ILE A 110 -12.17 3.99 -11.36
C ILE A 110 -12.15 3.37 -12.77
N GLU A 111 -11.89 4.16 -13.82
CA GLU A 111 -11.78 3.68 -15.19
C GLU A 111 -10.70 2.58 -15.30
N ARG A 112 -9.54 2.81 -14.69
CA ARG A 112 -8.39 1.90 -14.77
C ARG A 112 -8.62 0.57 -14.08
N PHE A 113 -9.20 0.58 -12.88
CA PHE A 113 -9.32 -0.63 -12.05
C PHE A 113 -10.68 -1.33 -12.16
N GLN A 114 -11.75 -0.60 -12.46
CA GLN A 114 -13.10 -1.17 -12.58
C GLN A 114 -13.58 -1.32 -14.02
N LYS A 115 -12.79 -0.87 -15.01
CA LYS A 115 -13.14 -0.93 -16.44
C LYS A 115 -14.51 -0.33 -16.75
N LYS A 116 -14.86 0.77 -16.08
CA LYS A 116 -16.10 1.50 -16.23
C LYS A 116 -15.98 2.57 -17.33
N SER A 117 -17.11 2.93 -17.94
CA SER A 117 -17.17 4.10 -18.81
C SER A 117 -16.93 5.38 -17.99
N LYS A 118 -16.51 6.47 -18.64
CA LYS A 118 -16.27 7.76 -17.99
C LYS A 118 -17.48 8.25 -17.19
N LYS A 119 -18.69 8.11 -17.76
CA LYS A 119 -19.94 8.52 -17.10
C LYS A 119 -20.20 7.71 -15.83
N GLU A 120 -20.08 6.40 -15.90
CA GLU A 120 -20.21 5.53 -14.71
C GLU A 120 -19.14 5.82 -13.65
N ALA A 121 -17.90 6.13 -14.08
CA ALA A 121 -16.81 6.49 -13.20
C ALA A 121 -17.06 7.81 -12.46
N GLU A 122 -17.64 8.79 -13.14
CA GLU A 122 -18.04 10.08 -12.56
C GLU A 122 -19.15 9.90 -11.52
N GLU A 123 -20.21 9.16 -11.84
CA GLU A 123 -21.29 8.83 -10.90
C GLU A 123 -20.77 8.11 -9.64
N LEU A 124 -19.87 7.14 -9.83
CA LEU A 124 -19.23 6.43 -8.71
C LEU A 124 -18.31 7.33 -7.88
N ALA A 125 -17.56 8.24 -8.51
CA ALA A 125 -16.70 9.19 -7.83
C ALA A 125 -17.51 10.12 -6.92
N ILE A 126 -18.61 10.69 -7.43
CA ILE A 126 -19.54 11.52 -6.66
C ILE A 126 -20.10 10.75 -5.47
N ALA A 127 -20.61 9.53 -5.70
CA ALA A 127 -21.15 8.69 -4.64
C ALA A 127 -20.10 8.36 -3.54
N GLN A 128 -18.82 8.21 -3.87
CA GLN A 128 -17.77 8.01 -2.87
C GLN A 128 -17.46 9.29 -2.09
N LEU A 129 -17.47 10.46 -2.74
CA LEU A 129 -17.30 11.75 -2.06
C LEU A 129 -18.42 12.02 -1.07
N GLU A 130 -19.67 11.76 -1.44
CA GLU A 130 -20.83 11.86 -0.56
C GLU A 130 -20.73 10.96 0.67
N LYS A 131 -20.25 9.70 0.49
CA LYS A 131 -20.03 8.76 1.61
C LYS A 131 -19.04 9.28 2.66
N VAL A 132 -18.07 10.09 2.26
CA VAL A 132 -17.12 10.71 3.19
C VAL A 132 -17.53 12.11 3.64
N GLY A 133 -18.77 12.52 3.35
CA GLY A 133 -19.37 13.77 3.84
C GLY A 133 -19.09 15.00 2.98
N ILE A 134 -18.58 14.84 1.77
CA ILE A 134 -18.43 15.93 0.79
C ILE A 134 -19.75 16.03 0.02
N LEU A 135 -20.55 17.03 0.36
CA LEU A 135 -21.85 17.29 -0.29
C LEU A 135 -21.65 18.19 -1.52
N ASN A 136 -22.48 18.00 -2.54
CA ASN A 136 -22.46 18.75 -3.81
C ASN A 136 -21.12 18.64 -4.56
N ALA A 137 -20.57 17.43 -4.63
CA ALA A 137 -19.33 17.11 -5.33
C ALA A 137 -19.51 17.12 -6.87
#